data_f94005a105f6fc26c7788f13a408cdf1
#
_entry.id   f94005a105f6fc26c7788f13a408cdf1
#
_cell.length_a   1.000
_cell.length_b   1.000
_cell.length_c   1.000
_cell.angle_alpha   90.00
_cell.angle_beta   90.00
_cell.angle_gamma   90.00
#
_symmetry.space_group_name_H-M   'P 1'
#
loop_
_entity.id
_entity.type
_entity.pdbx_description
1 polymer ?
#
loop_
_entity_poly.entity_id
_entity_poly.type
_entity_poly.pdbx_seq_one_letter_code
_entity_poly.pdbx_strand_id
1 'polypeptide(L)'
;MGLFDKKICSICGKEIGLLGNRKLADGNMCKDCAAKLSPFFVGRSRTSIEDIKAQLAYRAENERKLERFNPTTFVDGSTKVYLDEAARTFIVTRLTNWKKANPDLIPLTQVIDVTYKVDEDKDELYQTVEGKRVSYDPPQYKYEYTFNVTIRVNSPWFDTIKFEVDGDETPTSQNSQAYFDLLYKCQLIQHMLKPSAYGVPTMGVPTEVAASADLTPEEIAAFQAAEAAAAEPGTWTCECGTVNTTNFCGNCGKPKPENKRWFCPECGKENTGKFCVHCGTKKPDYA
;
A
#
# COMPACT_ATOMS: atom_id res chain seq x y z
N MET A 1 2.07 -51.97 2.19
CA MET A 1 1.85 -50.86 1.22
C MET A 1 3.22 -50.54 0.63
N GLY A 2 3.39 -50.76 -0.67
CA GLY A 2 4.68 -50.59 -1.33
C GLY A 2 5.08 -49.13 -1.40
N LEU A 3 6.36 -48.85 -1.23
CA LEU A 3 6.97 -47.51 -1.30
C LEU A 3 6.80 -46.81 -2.68
N PHE A 4 6.18 -47.51 -3.64
CA PHE A 4 6.03 -47.10 -5.05
C PHE A 4 4.60 -47.09 -5.56
N ASP A 5 3.57 -47.06 -4.69
CA ASP A 5 2.19 -46.92 -5.18
C ASP A 5 2.03 -45.59 -5.86
N LYS A 6 1.80 -45.63 -7.18
CA LYS A 6 1.57 -44.44 -8.02
C LYS A 6 0.30 -43.75 -7.59
N LYS A 7 0.44 -42.52 -7.10
CA LYS A 7 -0.72 -41.66 -6.70
C LYS A 7 -1.34 -41.05 -7.94
N ILE A 8 -2.67 -41.02 -7.96
CA ILE A 8 -3.46 -40.39 -9.02
C ILE A 8 -4.01 -39.07 -8.50
N CYS A 9 -3.97 -38.03 -9.32
CA CYS A 9 -4.56 -36.74 -9.01
C CYS A 9 -6.10 -36.84 -9.03
N SER A 10 -6.73 -36.56 -7.90
CA SER A 10 -8.20 -36.61 -7.75
C SER A 10 -8.91 -35.52 -8.57
N ILE A 11 -8.18 -34.54 -9.10
CA ILE A 11 -8.72 -33.43 -9.86
C ILE A 11 -8.66 -33.69 -11.37
N CYS A 12 -7.49 -34.08 -11.92
CA CYS A 12 -7.30 -34.23 -13.37
C CYS A 12 -7.05 -35.68 -13.82
N GLY A 13 -7.02 -36.66 -12.90
CA GLY A 13 -6.81 -38.07 -13.22
C GLY A 13 -5.38 -38.45 -13.63
N LYS A 14 -4.44 -37.50 -13.70
CA LYS A 14 -3.05 -37.80 -14.08
C LYS A 14 -2.28 -38.45 -12.94
N GLU A 15 -1.31 -39.30 -13.30
CA GLU A 15 -0.36 -39.84 -12.36
C GLU A 15 0.51 -38.73 -11.74
N ILE A 16 0.74 -38.82 -10.45
CA ILE A 16 1.52 -37.84 -9.69
C ILE A 16 2.96 -38.39 -9.53
N GLY A 17 3.91 -37.62 -10.08
CA GLY A 17 5.34 -37.97 -9.93
C GLY A 17 5.82 -37.87 -8.48
N LEU A 18 7.01 -38.37 -8.23
CA LEU A 18 7.60 -38.65 -6.90
C LEU A 18 7.50 -37.48 -5.90
N LEU A 19 7.70 -36.22 -6.33
CA LEU A 19 7.66 -35.02 -5.49
C LEU A 19 6.47 -34.11 -5.81
N GLY A 20 5.57 -34.56 -6.71
CA GLY A 20 4.46 -33.77 -7.23
C GLY A 20 3.18 -33.78 -6.37
N ASN A 21 3.12 -34.66 -5.35
CA ASN A 21 1.90 -34.82 -4.57
C ASN A 21 1.62 -33.65 -3.64
N ARG A 22 0.40 -33.16 -3.71
CA ARG A 22 -0.19 -32.16 -2.82
C ARG A 22 -1.41 -32.77 -2.16
N LYS A 23 -1.26 -33.21 -0.88
CA LYS A 23 -2.31 -33.88 -0.12
C LYS A 23 -3.54 -32.98 0.04
N LEU A 24 -4.74 -33.57 -0.08
CA LEU A 24 -6.04 -33.01 0.29
C LEU A 24 -6.57 -33.73 1.53
N ALA A 25 -7.71 -33.29 2.08
CA ALA A 25 -8.35 -33.95 3.21
C ALA A 25 -8.73 -35.41 2.87
N ASP A 26 -9.26 -35.62 1.66
CA ASP A 26 -9.85 -36.86 1.17
C ASP A 26 -9.22 -37.38 -0.14
N GLY A 27 -8.03 -36.86 -0.52
CA GLY A 27 -7.37 -37.29 -1.75
C GLY A 27 -6.00 -36.67 -2.01
N ASN A 28 -5.61 -36.71 -3.28
CA ASN A 28 -4.32 -36.24 -3.75
C ASN A 28 -4.49 -35.28 -4.94
N MET A 29 -3.62 -34.30 -5.07
CA MET A 29 -3.62 -33.31 -6.14
C MET A 29 -2.21 -33.18 -6.72
N CYS A 30 -2.07 -33.10 -8.04
CA CYS A 30 -0.78 -32.83 -8.67
C CYS A 30 -0.38 -31.36 -8.53
N LYS A 31 0.91 -31.06 -8.70
CA LYS A 31 1.46 -29.69 -8.62
C LYS A 31 0.81 -28.75 -9.64
N ASP A 32 0.48 -29.24 -10.84
CA ASP A 32 -0.07 -28.43 -11.92
C ASP A 32 -1.51 -27.97 -11.62
N CYS A 33 -2.31 -28.87 -11.01
CA CYS A 33 -3.62 -28.48 -10.50
C CYS A 33 -3.51 -27.53 -9.31
N ALA A 34 -2.57 -27.78 -8.39
CA ALA A 34 -2.38 -26.92 -7.23
C ALA A 34 -1.91 -25.50 -7.60
N ALA A 35 -1.12 -25.36 -8.67
CA ALA A 35 -0.68 -24.05 -9.18
C ALA A 35 -1.82 -23.19 -9.75
N LYS A 36 -2.98 -23.78 -10.03
CA LYS A 36 -4.17 -23.05 -10.51
C LYS A 36 -5.02 -22.47 -9.38
N LEU A 37 -4.80 -22.88 -8.14
CA LEU A 37 -5.49 -22.34 -6.99
C LEU A 37 -5.08 -20.87 -6.76
N SER A 38 -5.89 -20.12 -6.00
CA SER A 38 -5.52 -18.78 -5.56
C SER A 38 -4.20 -18.82 -4.79
N PRO A 39 -3.28 -17.85 -5.02
CA PRO A 39 -2.05 -17.74 -4.24
C PRO A 39 -2.31 -17.41 -2.76
N PHE A 40 -3.50 -16.87 -2.44
CA PHE A 40 -3.91 -16.54 -1.07
C PHE A 40 -4.63 -17.68 -0.37
N PHE A 41 -4.94 -18.77 -1.09
CA PHE A 41 -5.63 -19.91 -0.53
C PHE A 41 -4.70 -20.72 0.38
N VAL A 42 -5.07 -20.82 1.64
CA VAL A 42 -4.36 -21.58 2.66
C VAL A 42 -5.15 -22.81 3.09
N GLY A 43 -4.50 -23.80 3.72
CA GLY A 43 -5.18 -24.95 4.29
C GLY A 43 -5.57 -26.05 3.31
N ARG A 44 -5.05 -26.05 2.08
CA ARG A 44 -5.30 -27.10 1.06
C ARG A 44 -5.32 -28.52 1.59
N SER A 45 -4.43 -28.89 2.50
CA SER A 45 -4.34 -30.27 3.06
C SER A 45 -5.53 -30.65 3.94
N ARG A 46 -6.34 -29.70 4.33
CA ARG A 46 -7.56 -29.85 5.14
C ARG A 46 -8.82 -29.63 4.33
N THR A 47 -8.70 -29.38 3.02
CA THR A 47 -9.80 -29.06 2.11
C THR A 47 -10.18 -30.30 1.31
N SER A 48 -11.47 -30.52 1.10
CA SER A 48 -12.00 -31.66 0.34
C SER A 48 -11.75 -31.51 -1.17
N ILE A 49 -11.84 -32.63 -1.90
CA ILE A 49 -11.78 -32.65 -3.37
C ILE A 49 -12.90 -31.75 -3.95
N GLU A 50 -14.08 -31.77 -3.37
CA GLU A 50 -15.24 -30.99 -3.81
C GLU A 50 -14.97 -29.50 -3.70
N ASP A 51 -14.49 -29.04 -2.54
CA ASP A 51 -14.15 -27.62 -2.32
C ASP A 51 -13.01 -27.15 -3.25
N ILE A 52 -12.02 -28.03 -3.49
CA ILE A 52 -10.95 -27.72 -4.47
C ILE A 52 -11.51 -27.57 -5.87
N LYS A 53 -12.45 -28.43 -6.30
CA LYS A 53 -13.11 -28.28 -7.60
C LYS A 53 -13.92 -26.99 -7.70
N ALA A 54 -14.63 -26.64 -6.62
CA ALA A 54 -15.38 -25.38 -6.54
C ALA A 54 -14.45 -24.16 -6.65
N GLN A 55 -13.29 -24.19 -5.96
CA GLN A 55 -12.30 -23.11 -6.10
C GLN A 55 -11.72 -23.05 -7.51
N LEU A 56 -11.42 -24.17 -8.15
CA LEU A 56 -10.92 -24.17 -9.53
C LEU A 56 -11.97 -23.63 -10.51
N ALA A 57 -13.26 -23.88 -10.30
CA ALA A 57 -14.35 -23.27 -11.06
C ALA A 57 -14.40 -21.74 -10.84
N TYR A 58 -14.25 -21.28 -9.60
CA TYR A 58 -14.10 -19.86 -9.27
C TYR A 58 -12.91 -19.24 -10.02
N ARG A 59 -11.74 -19.92 -10.05
CA ARG A 59 -10.53 -19.45 -10.75
C ARG A 59 -10.76 -19.33 -12.27
N ALA A 60 -11.50 -20.24 -12.88
CA ALA A 60 -11.85 -20.18 -14.30
C ALA A 60 -12.81 -19.01 -14.61
N GLU A 61 -13.73 -18.71 -13.70
CA GLU A 61 -14.60 -17.53 -13.81
C GLU A 61 -13.83 -16.23 -13.59
N ASN A 62 -12.89 -16.22 -12.64
CA ASN A 62 -12.00 -15.10 -12.38
C ASN A 62 -11.20 -14.70 -13.62
N GLU A 63 -10.65 -15.67 -14.36
CA GLU A 63 -9.92 -15.44 -15.60
C GLU A 63 -10.76 -14.69 -16.62
N ARG A 64 -12.04 -15.09 -16.80
CA ARG A 64 -12.99 -14.41 -17.69
C ARG A 64 -13.31 -12.97 -17.25
N LYS A 65 -13.41 -12.74 -15.94
CA LYS A 65 -13.63 -11.40 -15.39
C LYS A 65 -12.43 -10.49 -15.58
N LEU A 66 -11.21 -11.03 -15.44
CA LEU A 66 -9.96 -10.30 -15.65
C LEU A 66 -9.79 -9.78 -17.09
N GLU A 67 -10.42 -10.41 -18.10
CA GLU A 67 -10.41 -9.89 -19.48
C GLU A 67 -11.00 -8.47 -19.57
N ARG A 68 -11.95 -8.13 -18.69
CA ARG A 68 -12.64 -6.84 -18.63
C ARG A 68 -12.05 -5.88 -17.61
N PHE A 69 -11.11 -6.34 -16.78
CA PHE A 69 -10.46 -5.52 -15.78
C PHE A 69 -9.56 -4.47 -16.44
N ASN A 70 -9.87 -3.20 -16.18
CA ASN A 70 -9.16 -2.04 -16.73
C ASN A 70 -8.65 -1.15 -15.59
N PRO A 71 -7.44 -1.39 -15.05
CA PRO A 71 -6.94 -0.64 -13.93
C PRO A 71 -6.70 0.83 -14.31
N THR A 72 -7.23 1.74 -13.47
CA THR A 72 -7.10 3.20 -13.59
C THR A 72 -6.08 3.75 -12.62
N THR A 73 -5.88 3.07 -11.50
CA THR A 73 -4.95 3.48 -10.43
C THR A 73 -4.12 2.27 -9.96
N PHE A 74 -2.87 2.50 -9.59
CA PHE A 74 -2.03 1.42 -9.06
C PHE A 74 -0.97 1.95 -8.09
N VAL A 75 -0.52 1.07 -7.20
CA VAL A 75 0.68 1.24 -6.37
C VAL A 75 1.71 0.23 -6.82
N ASP A 76 2.90 0.72 -7.18
CA ASP A 76 4.00 -0.08 -7.70
C ASP A 76 4.97 -0.52 -6.60
N GLY A 77 5.64 -1.65 -6.85
CA GLY A 77 6.63 -2.29 -6.00
C GLY A 77 6.89 -3.72 -6.47
N SER A 78 7.56 -4.55 -5.67
CA SER A 78 7.68 -6.00 -5.92
C SER A 78 6.31 -6.67 -5.86
N THR A 79 5.43 -6.19 -4.97
CA THR A 79 3.99 -6.48 -4.97
C THR A 79 3.25 -5.24 -5.42
N LYS A 80 2.41 -5.41 -6.43
CA LYS A 80 1.61 -4.34 -7.05
C LYS A 80 0.16 -4.47 -6.68
N VAL A 81 -0.49 -3.34 -6.42
CA VAL A 81 -1.93 -3.25 -6.21
C VAL A 81 -2.53 -2.43 -7.35
N TYR A 82 -3.41 -3.02 -8.14
CA TYR A 82 -4.11 -2.35 -9.24
C TYR A 82 -5.60 -2.22 -8.89
N LEU A 83 -6.18 -1.05 -9.13
CA LEU A 83 -7.59 -0.74 -8.92
C LEU A 83 -8.26 -0.34 -10.23
N ASP A 84 -9.37 -0.98 -10.57
CA ASP A 84 -10.36 -0.52 -11.54
C ASP A 84 -11.46 0.23 -10.76
N GLU A 85 -11.40 1.55 -10.79
CA GLU A 85 -12.33 2.42 -10.05
C GLU A 85 -13.76 2.29 -10.58
N ALA A 86 -13.93 2.17 -11.91
CA ALA A 86 -15.23 2.06 -12.53
C ALA A 86 -15.92 0.74 -12.18
N ALA A 87 -15.18 -0.37 -12.23
CA ALA A 87 -15.69 -1.69 -11.86
C ALA A 87 -15.68 -1.92 -10.34
N ARG A 88 -15.02 -1.04 -9.56
CA ARG A 88 -14.83 -1.16 -8.11
C ARG A 88 -14.22 -2.52 -7.72
N THR A 89 -13.18 -2.92 -8.46
CA THR A 89 -12.45 -4.18 -8.26
C THR A 89 -10.96 -3.93 -8.26
N PHE A 90 -10.21 -4.77 -7.53
CA PHE A 90 -8.77 -4.67 -7.47
C PHE A 90 -8.09 -6.04 -7.57
N ILE A 91 -6.81 -6.04 -7.88
CA ILE A 91 -5.92 -7.20 -7.82
C ILE A 91 -4.65 -6.87 -7.04
N VAL A 92 -4.09 -7.89 -6.39
CA VAL A 92 -2.76 -7.85 -5.77
C VAL A 92 -1.89 -8.90 -6.45
N THR A 93 -0.73 -8.50 -6.97
CA THR A 93 0.12 -9.40 -7.74
C THR A 93 1.59 -8.99 -7.70
N ARG A 94 2.50 -9.97 -7.82
CA ARG A 94 3.94 -9.74 -8.00
C ARG A 94 4.35 -9.70 -9.47
N LEU A 95 3.45 -10.01 -10.39
CA LEU A 95 3.76 -10.17 -11.80
C LEU A 95 3.35 -8.92 -12.59
N THR A 96 4.28 -8.38 -13.37
CA THR A 96 4.00 -7.26 -14.28
C THR A 96 3.02 -7.67 -15.37
N ASN A 97 3.16 -8.89 -15.92
CA ASN A 97 2.21 -9.44 -16.88
C ASN A 97 1.09 -10.24 -16.16
N TRP A 98 0.34 -9.54 -15.31
CA TRP A 98 -0.70 -10.13 -14.48
C TRP A 98 -1.84 -10.81 -15.27
N LYS A 99 -2.10 -10.39 -16.51
CA LYS A 99 -3.16 -10.99 -17.35
C LYS A 99 -2.92 -12.49 -17.58
N LYS A 100 -1.66 -12.94 -17.62
CA LYS A 100 -1.31 -14.37 -17.79
C LYS A 100 -1.26 -15.13 -16.46
N ALA A 101 -1.26 -14.43 -15.35
CA ALA A 101 -1.10 -15.01 -14.02
C ALA A 101 -2.41 -15.34 -13.33
N ASN A 102 -3.53 -14.85 -13.87
CA ASN A 102 -4.86 -14.97 -13.27
C ASN A 102 -4.85 -14.58 -11.78
N PRO A 103 -4.44 -13.35 -11.36
CA PRO A 103 -4.57 -12.90 -9.98
C PRO A 103 -6.04 -12.84 -9.58
N ASP A 104 -6.33 -12.95 -8.28
CA ASP A 104 -7.71 -12.86 -7.81
C ASP A 104 -8.25 -11.45 -8.02
N LEU A 105 -9.36 -11.33 -8.74
CA LEU A 105 -10.10 -10.10 -8.92
C LEU A 105 -11.09 -9.93 -7.78
N ILE A 106 -10.84 -8.95 -6.93
CA ILE A 106 -11.54 -8.79 -5.65
C ILE A 106 -12.41 -7.53 -5.71
N PRO A 107 -13.73 -7.63 -5.50
CA PRO A 107 -14.60 -6.46 -5.37
C PRO A 107 -14.26 -5.65 -4.11
N LEU A 108 -14.28 -4.32 -4.19
CA LEU A 108 -14.08 -3.45 -3.02
C LEU A 108 -15.12 -3.70 -1.91
N THR A 109 -16.31 -4.20 -2.27
CA THR A 109 -17.36 -4.59 -1.31
C THR A 109 -16.96 -5.76 -0.40
N GLN A 110 -15.96 -6.55 -0.80
CA GLN A 110 -15.41 -7.62 0.02
C GLN A 110 -14.31 -7.15 0.98
N VAL A 111 -13.80 -5.92 0.85
CA VAL A 111 -12.78 -5.40 1.75
C VAL A 111 -13.39 -5.11 3.12
N ILE A 112 -12.93 -5.82 4.13
CA ILE A 112 -13.34 -5.62 5.53
C ILE A 112 -12.49 -4.51 6.13
N ASP A 113 -11.16 -4.61 5.94
CA ASP A 113 -10.20 -3.72 6.55
C ASP A 113 -8.86 -3.71 5.79
N VAL A 114 -8.13 -2.60 5.87
CA VAL A 114 -6.79 -2.45 5.31
C VAL A 114 -5.90 -1.81 6.36
N THR A 115 -4.94 -2.54 6.85
CA THR A 115 -3.99 -2.06 7.86
C THR A 115 -2.57 -2.18 7.35
N TYR A 116 -1.68 -1.36 7.89
CA TYR A 116 -0.24 -1.55 7.71
C TYR A 116 0.48 -1.52 9.06
N LYS A 117 1.64 -2.13 9.09
CA LYS A 117 2.55 -2.14 10.24
C LYS A 117 3.94 -1.81 9.74
N VAL A 118 4.64 -0.94 10.44
CA VAL A 118 6.05 -0.69 10.23
C VAL A 118 6.82 -1.46 11.29
N ASP A 119 7.69 -2.36 10.85
CA ASP A 119 8.60 -3.09 11.70
C ASP A 119 9.97 -2.41 11.63
N GLU A 120 10.56 -2.15 12.80
CA GLU A 120 11.91 -1.62 12.96
C GLU A 120 12.85 -2.77 13.30
N ASP A 121 13.89 -2.96 12.50
CA ASP A 121 15.02 -3.84 12.82
C ASP A 121 16.21 -2.98 13.23
N LYS A 122 16.89 -3.38 14.30
CA LYS A 122 17.97 -2.63 14.94
C LYS A 122 19.16 -3.52 15.18
N ASP A 123 20.20 -3.35 14.36
CA ASP A 123 21.45 -4.07 14.44
C ASP A 123 22.57 -3.22 15.04
N GLU A 124 23.27 -3.76 16.03
CA GLU A 124 24.43 -3.10 16.60
C GLU A 124 25.62 -3.15 15.62
N LEU A 125 26.25 -1.99 15.41
CA LEU A 125 27.46 -1.87 14.61
C LEU A 125 28.69 -2.18 15.45
N TYR A 126 29.66 -2.87 14.83
CA TYR A 126 30.91 -3.26 15.43
C TYR A 126 32.09 -2.79 14.57
N GLN A 127 33.19 -2.49 15.22
CA GLN A 127 34.46 -2.19 14.57
C GLN A 127 35.45 -3.36 14.79
N THR A 128 36.46 -3.46 13.94
CA THR A 128 37.54 -4.43 14.10
C THR A 128 38.74 -3.71 14.69
N VAL A 129 39.11 -4.07 15.92
CA VAL A 129 40.31 -3.59 16.60
C VAL A 129 41.23 -4.79 16.85
N GLU A 130 42.44 -4.74 16.34
CA GLU A 130 43.45 -5.83 16.46
C GLU A 130 42.91 -7.22 16.07
N GLY A 131 42.09 -7.27 14.99
CA GLY A 131 41.47 -8.51 14.49
C GLY A 131 40.30 -9.02 15.35
N LYS A 132 39.85 -8.29 16.38
CA LYS A 132 38.71 -8.64 17.21
C LYS A 132 37.54 -7.71 16.90
N ARG A 133 36.33 -8.28 16.92
CA ARG A 133 35.06 -7.53 16.78
C ARG A 133 34.75 -6.85 18.12
N VAL A 134 34.69 -5.52 18.14
CA VAL A 134 34.48 -4.70 19.34
C VAL A 134 33.33 -3.72 19.07
N SER A 135 32.45 -3.53 20.07
CA SER A 135 31.41 -2.52 20.00
C SER A 135 32.00 -1.12 19.92
N TYR A 136 31.28 -0.17 19.32
CA TYR A 136 31.61 1.25 19.44
C TYR A 136 31.33 1.74 20.87
N ASP A 137 32.02 2.77 21.32
CA ASP A 137 31.75 3.45 22.59
C ASP A 137 31.50 4.95 22.30
N PRO A 138 30.25 5.43 22.43
CA PRO A 138 29.02 4.70 22.75
C PRO A 138 28.57 3.75 21.60
N PRO A 139 27.76 2.71 21.89
CA PRO A 139 27.27 1.77 20.90
C PRO A 139 26.54 2.47 19.76
N GLN A 140 26.84 2.06 18.53
CA GLN A 140 26.20 2.55 17.31
C GLN A 140 25.29 1.47 16.71
N TYR A 141 24.21 1.90 16.07
CA TYR A 141 23.21 0.99 15.52
C TYR A 141 22.87 1.34 14.09
N LYS A 142 22.63 0.30 13.29
CA LYS A 142 21.96 0.41 11.98
C LYS A 142 20.50 0.09 12.21
N TYR A 143 19.63 0.88 11.59
CA TYR A 143 18.19 0.65 11.59
C TYR A 143 17.73 0.30 10.18
N GLU A 144 16.76 -0.58 10.07
CA GLU A 144 16.05 -0.89 8.84
C GLU A 144 14.55 -0.93 9.13
N TYR A 145 13.73 -0.38 8.22
CA TYR A 145 12.28 -0.29 8.39
C TYR A 145 11.58 -1.06 7.29
N THR A 146 10.68 -1.97 7.67
CA THR A 146 9.89 -2.82 6.77
C THR A 146 8.41 -2.48 6.89
N PHE A 147 7.76 -2.25 5.77
CA PHE A 147 6.36 -1.84 5.71
C PHE A 147 5.48 -3.01 5.25
N ASN A 148 4.64 -3.53 6.13
CA ASN A 148 3.79 -4.68 5.88
C ASN A 148 2.32 -4.27 5.81
N VAL A 149 1.67 -4.49 4.65
CA VAL A 149 0.24 -4.26 4.46
C VAL A 149 -0.52 -5.56 4.67
N THR A 150 -1.66 -5.45 5.35
CA THR A 150 -2.62 -6.53 5.56
C THR A 150 -3.99 -6.06 5.07
N ILE A 151 -4.55 -6.75 4.07
CA ILE A 151 -5.90 -6.54 3.55
C ILE A 151 -6.76 -7.69 4.04
N ARG A 152 -7.80 -7.40 4.83
CA ARG A 152 -8.80 -8.38 5.23
C ARG A 152 -9.99 -8.33 4.29
N VAL A 153 -10.41 -9.48 3.79
CA VAL A 153 -11.50 -9.59 2.82
C VAL A 153 -12.51 -10.66 3.23
N ASN A 154 -13.74 -10.50 2.79
CA ASN A 154 -14.78 -11.51 2.92
C ASN A 154 -14.88 -12.32 1.62
N SER A 155 -13.85 -13.16 1.36
CA SER A 155 -13.84 -14.09 0.23
C SER A 155 -14.10 -15.51 0.73
N PRO A 156 -14.81 -16.37 -0.03
CA PRO A 156 -15.02 -17.77 0.36
C PRO A 156 -13.73 -18.62 0.34
N TRP A 157 -12.64 -18.10 -0.22
CA TRP A 157 -11.40 -18.86 -0.46
C TRP A 157 -10.21 -18.40 0.37
N PHE A 158 -10.22 -17.16 0.83
CA PHE A 158 -9.19 -16.57 1.68
C PHE A 158 -9.76 -15.34 2.39
N ASP A 159 -9.24 -15.03 3.55
CA ASP A 159 -9.69 -13.92 4.39
C ASP A 159 -8.65 -12.81 4.53
N THR A 160 -7.40 -13.10 4.15
CA THR A 160 -6.27 -12.20 4.42
C THR A 160 -5.26 -12.25 3.29
N ILE A 161 -4.85 -11.06 2.84
CA ILE A 161 -3.75 -10.83 1.91
C ILE A 161 -2.69 -10.03 2.65
N LYS A 162 -1.46 -10.57 2.73
CA LYS A 162 -0.32 -9.90 3.38
C LYS A 162 0.83 -9.77 2.42
N PHE A 163 1.44 -8.60 2.39
CA PHE A 163 2.62 -8.34 1.58
C PHE A 163 3.41 -7.17 2.13
N GLU A 164 4.69 -7.15 1.80
CA GLU A 164 5.58 -6.05 2.05
C GLU A 164 5.43 -4.99 0.96
N VAL A 165 5.42 -3.72 1.36
CA VAL A 165 5.51 -2.56 0.47
C VAL A 165 6.96 -2.15 0.43
N ASP A 166 7.53 -2.14 -0.76
CA ASP A 166 8.93 -1.85 -1.00
C ASP A 166 9.12 -0.63 -1.92
N GLY A 167 10.35 -0.16 -2.00
CA GLY A 167 10.81 0.92 -2.84
C GLY A 167 12.19 0.62 -3.39
N ASP A 168 12.83 1.63 -3.97
CA ASP A 168 14.17 1.52 -4.53
C ASP A 168 15.24 1.32 -3.44
N GLU A 169 14.97 1.83 -2.23
CA GLU A 169 15.88 1.77 -1.10
C GLU A 169 15.15 1.31 0.17
N THR A 170 15.85 0.54 1.02
CA THR A 170 15.37 0.21 2.37
C THR A 170 15.58 1.41 3.28
N PRO A 171 14.52 1.95 3.94
CA PRO A 171 14.68 3.08 4.85
C PRO A 171 15.55 2.71 6.05
N THR A 172 16.51 3.58 6.38
CA THR A 172 17.40 3.44 7.54
C THR A 172 17.12 4.49 8.63
N SER A 173 16.17 5.38 8.37
CA SER A 173 15.72 6.41 9.29
C SER A 173 14.26 6.73 9.06
N GLN A 174 13.50 6.97 10.13
CA GLN A 174 12.11 7.44 10.06
C GLN A 174 11.97 8.85 9.46
N ASN A 175 13.06 9.60 9.35
CA ASN A 175 13.10 10.92 8.73
C ASN A 175 13.64 10.89 7.28
N SER A 176 13.88 9.70 6.71
CA SER A 176 14.36 9.57 5.33
C SER A 176 13.22 9.71 4.32
N GLN A 177 13.54 10.18 3.11
CA GLN A 177 12.58 10.24 2.00
C GLN A 177 12.03 8.85 1.68
N ALA A 178 12.89 7.82 1.68
CA ALA A 178 12.49 6.43 1.46
C ALA A 178 11.44 5.95 2.47
N TYR A 179 11.54 6.35 3.76
CA TYR A 179 10.54 6.05 4.77
C TYR A 179 9.19 6.70 4.47
N PHE A 180 9.20 7.98 4.12
CA PHE A 180 7.97 8.71 3.79
C PHE A 180 7.31 8.19 2.50
N ASP A 181 8.09 7.79 1.51
CA ASP A 181 7.57 7.23 0.26
C ASP A 181 6.85 5.90 0.50
N LEU A 182 7.41 5.02 1.35
CA LEU A 182 6.76 3.76 1.71
C LEU A 182 5.54 3.97 2.58
N LEU A 183 5.60 4.90 3.53
CA LEU A 183 4.44 5.28 4.35
C LEU A 183 3.29 5.80 3.48
N TYR A 184 3.61 6.68 2.52
CA TYR A 184 2.64 7.19 1.56
C TYR A 184 2.02 6.08 0.71
N LYS A 185 2.82 5.13 0.20
CA LYS A 185 2.30 3.96 -0.53
C LYS A 185 1.31 3.15 0.32
N CYS A 186 1.61 2.92 1.61
CA CYS A 186 0.70 2.23 2.52
C CYS A 186 -0.63 2.97 2.70
N GLN A 187 -0.58 4.27 2.93
CA GLN A 187 -1.76 5.13 3.08
C GLN A 187 -2.57 5.19 1.77
N LEU A 188 -1.88 5.24 0.62
CA LEU A 188 -2.53 5.22 -0.68
C LEU A 188 -3.30 3.92 -0.90
N ILE A 189 -2.72 2.76 -0.55
CA ILE A 189 -3.40 1.46 -0.62
C ILE A 189 -4.65 1.46 0.27
N GLN A 190 -4.57 1.97 1.50
CA GLN A 190 -5.72 2.09 2.40
C GLN A 190 -6.82 2.94 1.77
N HIS A 191 -6.47 4.13 1.27
CA HIS A 191 -7.42 5.04 0.64
C HIS A 191 -8.06 4.44 -0.61
N MET A 192 -7.26 3.84 -1.49
CA MET A 192 -7.74 3.21 -2.73
C MET A 192 -8.75 2.11 -2.47
N LEU A 193 -8.47 1.23 -1.50
CA LEU A 193 -9.28 0.04 -1.26
C LEU A 193 -10.47 0.28 -0.32
N LYS A 194 -10.39 1.31 0.54
CA LYS A 194 -11.46 1.65 1.49
C LYS A 194 -11.52 3.17 1.74
N PRO A 195 -11.82 3.96 0.73
CA PRO A 195 -11.75 5.44 0.80
C PRO A 195 -12.69 6.04 1.86
N SER A 196 -13.80 5.37 2.18
CA SER A 196 -14.75 5.82 3.21
C SER A 196 -14.24 5.66 4.65
N ALA A 197 -13.19 4.86 4.87
CA ALA A 197 -12.62 4.61 6.20
C ALA A 197 -11.30 5.36 6.44
N TYR A 198 -10.61 5.73 5.36
CA TYR A 198 -9.29 6.36 5.43
C TYR A 198 -9.29 7.63 4.61
N GLY A 199 -8.74 8.71 5.20
CA GLY A 199 -8.58 10.00 4.51
C GLY A 199 -7.60 9.94 3.34
N VAL A 200 -7.51 11.03 2.59
CA VAL A 200 -6.53 11.17 1.49
C VAL A 200 -5.11 11.10 2.07
N PRO A 201 -4.21 10.29 1.52
CA PRO A 201 -2.83 10.21 1.97
C PRO A 201 -2.13 11.57 1.88
N THR A 202 -1.38 11.92 2.91
CA THR A 202 -0.59 13.16 2.94
C THR A 202 0.90 12.81 2.90
N MET A 203 1.62 13.39 1.94
CA MET A 203 3.07 13.26 1.88
C MET A 203 3.70 13.97 3.10
N GLY A 204 4.30 13.21 4.00
CA GLY A 204 5.27 13.74 4.96
C GLY A 204 4.83 13.98 6.41
N VAL A 205 3.69 13.43 6.89
CA VAL A 205 3.37 13.46 8.33
C VAL A 205 2.86 12.09 8.79
N PRO A 206 3.51 11.43 9.75
CA PRO A 206 2.97 10.22 10.37
C PRO A 206 1.69 10.56 11.12
N THR A 207 0.57 9.91 10.77
CA THR A 207 -0.74 10.10 11.42
C THR A 207 -0.77 9.57 12.87
N GLU A 208 0.29 8.91 13.34
CA GLU A 208 0.37 8.39 14.72
C GLU A 208 0.61 9.46 15.80
N VAL A 209 0.92 10.70 15.41
CA VAL A 209 1.05 11.82 16.40
C VAL A 209 -0.31 12.37 16.81
N ALA A 210 -1.39 12.00 16.11
CA ALA A 210 -2.75 12.47 16.45
C ALA A 210 -3.46 11.61 17.51
N ALA A 211 -2.90 10.48 17.93
CA ALA A 211 -3.54 9.57 18.89
C ALA A 211 -3.12 9.81 20.36
N SER A 212 -2.26 10.79 20.65
CA SER A 212 -1.79 11.08 22.01
C SER A 212 -1.89 12.54 22.45
N ALA A 213 -2.63 13.36 21.72
CA ALA A 213 -3.01 14.68 22.22
C ALA A 213 -4.46 14.62 22.70
N ASP A 214 -4.67 14.79 24.00
CA ASP A 214 -5.99 15.11 24.60
C ASP A 214 -6.45 16.48 24.07
N LEU A 215 -6.93 16.51 22.82
CA LEU A 215 -7.55 17.68 22.24
C LEU A 215 -8.95 17.83 22.81
N THR A 216 -9.24 18.98 23.37
CA THR A 216 -10.56 19.31 23.86
C THR A 216 -11.58 19.39 22.72
N PRO A 217 -12.89 19.17 22.96
CA PRO A 217 -13.91 19.30 21.91
C PRO A 217 -13.93 20.66 21.19
N GLU A 218 -13.46 21.72 21.86
CA GLU A 218 -13.32 23.06 21.26
C GLU A 218 -12.15 23.17 20.28
N GLU A 219 -11.04 22.50 20.56
CA GLU A 219 -9.90 22.44 19.65
C GLU A 219 -10.20 21.60 18.40
N ILE A 220 -10.95 20.50 18.58
CA ILE A 220 -11.46 19.68 17.46
C ILE A 220 -12.43 20.52 16.58
N ALA A 221 -13.32 21.30 17.19
CA ALA A 221 -14.25 22.17 16.46
C ALA A 221 -13.52 23.30 15.72
N ALA A 222 -12.46 23.86 16.32
CA ALA A 222 -11.62 24.88 15.68
C ALA A 222 -10.84 24.33 14.51
N PHE A 223 -10.34 23.08 14.60
CA PHE A 223 -9.65 22.38 13.51
C PHE A 223 -10.62 22.06 12.35
N GLN A 224 -11.84 21.59 12.66
CA GLN A 224 -12.87 21.30 11.66
C GLN A 224 -13.40 22.58 11.00
N ALA A 225 -13.47 23.70 11.72
CA ALA A 225 -13.83 25.00 11.16
C ALA A 225 -12.72 25.57 10.24
N ALA A 226 -11.47 25.29 10.53
CA ALA A 226 -10.32 25.65 9.68
C ALA A 226 -10.28 24.81 8.39
N GLU A 227 -10.63 23.53 8.44
CA GLU A 227 -10.75 22.67 7.25
C GLU A 227 -11.96 23.04 6.38
N ALA A 228 -13.07 23.44 6.98
CA ALA A 228 -14.26 23.92 6.25
C ALA A 228 -14.03 25.29 5.55
N ALA A 229 -13.02 26.05 5.99
CA ALA A 229 -12.58 27.29 5.36
C ALA A 229 -11.50 27.06 4.26
N ALA A 230 -10.98 25.84 4.12
CA ALA A 230 -10.10 25.46 3.03
C ALA A 230 -10.94 25.25 1.76
N ALA A 231 -10.84 26.24 0.85
CA ALA A 231 -11.58 26.35 -0.40
C ALA A 231 -11.59 25.05 -1.24
N GLU A 232 -12.70 24.80 -1.90
CA GLU A 232 -12.92 23.80 -2.96
C GLU A 232 -11.69 23.64 -3.88
N PRO A 233 -11.29 22.43 -4.29
CA PRO A 233 -10.13 22.22 -5.15
C PRO A 233 -10.32 22.94 -6.48
N GLY A 234 -9.49 23.97 -6.69
CA GLY A 234 -9.49 24.77 -7.92
C GLY A 234 -9.77 26.25 -7.77
N THR A 235 -10.23 26.74 -6.60
CA THR A 235 -10.47 28.16 -6.36
C THR A 235 -9.21 28.88 -5.85
N TRP A 236 -9.07 30.18 -6.17
CA TRP A 236 -8.04 31.06 -5.63
C TRP A 236 -8.61 32.47 -5.39
N THR A 237 -8.11 33.16 -4.38
CA THR A 237 -8.56 34.51 -4.05
C THR A 237 -7.56 35.52 -4.58
N CYS A 238 -8.04 36.46 -5.40
CA CYS A 238 -7.26 37.58 -5.91
C CYS A 238 -6.97 38.60 -4.81
N GLU A 239 -5.91 39.41 -4.95
CA GLU A 239 -5.62 40.54 -4.05
C GLU A 239 -6.75 41.53 -3.97
N CYS A 240 -7.66 41.61 -4.95
CA CYS A 240 -8.87 42.44 -4.92
C CYS A 240 -10.02 41.81 -4.13
N GLY A 241 -9.81 40.66 -3.47
CA GLY A 241 -10.80 39.94 -2.65
C GLY A 241 -11.75 39.03 -3.42
N THR A 242 -11.65 38.95 -4.75
CA THR A 242 -12.54 38.12 -5.58
C THR A 242 -12.06 36.69 -5.61
N VAL A 243 -12.95 35.70 -5.34
CA VAL A 243 -12.69 34.28 -5.49
C VAL A 243 -12.86 33.87 -6.95
N ASN A 244 -11.89 33.13 -7.49
CA ASN A 244 -11.82 32.75 -8.91
C ASN A 244 -11.56 31.26 -9.08
N THR A 245 -12.09 30.69 -10.15
CA THR A 245 -11.87 29.31 -10.58
C THR A 245 -11.00 29.20 -11.84
N THR A 246 -10.72 30.35 -12.49
CA THR A 246 -9.97 30.45 -13.74
C THR A 246 -8.57 31.01 -13.52
N ASN A 247 -7.71 30.97 -14.55
CA ASN A 247 -6.33 31.47 -14.49
C ASN A 247 -6.21 33.00 -14.40
N PHE A 248 -7.31 33.75 -14.50
CA PHE A 248 -7.34 35.20 -14.39
C PHE A 248 -8.50 35.61 -13.47
N CYS A 249 -8.30 36.70 -12.73
CA CYS A 249 -9.34 37.28 -11.92
C CYS A 249 -10.45 37.85 -12.78
N GLY A 250 -11.69 37.36 -12.59
CA GLY A 250 -12.87 37.86 -13.34
C GLY A 250 -13.23 39.31 -13.07
N ASN A 251 -12.75 39.91 -11.96
CA ASN A 251 -13.07 41.31 -11.59
C ASN A 251 -11.98 42.30 -12.04
N CYS A 252 -10.67 41.97 -11.84
CA CYS A 252 -9.57 42.91 -12.11
C CYS A 252 -8.60 42.45 -13.19
N GLY A 253 -8.83 41.30 -13.81
CA GLY A 253 -8.01 40.77 -14.89
C GLY A 253 -6.59 40.25 -14.48
N LYS A 254 -6.19 40.35 -13.22
CA LYS A 254 -4.90 39.88 -12.76
C LYS A 254 -4.80 38.35 -12.91
N PRO A 255 -3.65 37.83 -13.36
CA PRO A 255 -3.42 36.39 -13.46
C PRO A 255 -3.38 35.76 -12.08
N LYS A 256 -3.74 34.46 -12.02
CA LYS A 256 -3.57 33.63 -10.83
C LYS A 256 -2.12 33.64 -10.39
N PRO A 257 -1.80 33.93 -9.12
CA PRO A 257 -0.43 33.91 -8.65
C PRO A 257 0.14 32.49 -8.84
N GLU A 258 1.28 32.41 -9.54
CA GLU A 258 2.03 31.16 -9.64
C GLU A 258 2.54 30.80 -8.26
N ASN A 259 2.07 29.71 -7.69
CA ASN A 259 2.61 29.12 -6.46
C ASN A 259 3.99 28.52 -6.76
N LYS A 260 5.02 29.38 -6.86
CA LYS A 260 6.41 28.89 -6.93
C LYS A 260 6.76 28.28 -5.59
N ARG A 261 6.93 26.97 -5.58
CA ARG A 261 7.42 26.22 -4.43
C ARG A 261 8.85 26.66 -4.10
N TRP A 262 9.17 26.78 -2.82
CA TRP A 262 10.51 27.12 -2.35
C TRP A 262 10.86 26.28 -1.12
N PHE A 263 12.14 26.01 -0.94
CA PHE A 263 12.64 25.27 0.20
C PHE A 263 13.18 26.23 1.25
N CYS A 264 12.78 26.04 2.50
CA CYS A 264 13.24 26.87 3.61
C CYS A 264 14.73 26.62 3.87
N PRO A 265 15.59 27.66 3.85
CA PRO A 265 17.03 27.49 4.09
C PRO A 265 17.37 27.03 5.51
N GLU A 266 16.50 27.27 6.49
CA GLU A 266 16.72 26.93 7.89
C GLU A 266 16.29 25.49 8.23
N CYS A 267 15.18 24.99 7.68
CA CYS A 267 14.65 23.68 8.04
C CYS A 267 14.49 22.71 6.85
N GLY A 268 14.85 23.12 5.62
CA GLY A 268 14.80 22.29 4.41
C GLY A 268 13.40 21.97 3.91
N LYS A 269 12.33 22.42 4.57
CA LYS A 269 10.95 22.09 4.21
C LYS A 269 10.45 22.88 3.01
N GLU A 270 9.68 22.22 2.15
CA GLU A 270 9.02 22.85 1.00
C GLU A 270 7.86 23.74 1.45
N ASN A 271 7.72 24.90 0.84
CA ASN A 271 6.70 25.90 1.16
C ASN A 271 6.18 26.55 -0.12
N THR A 272 4.95 27.04 -0.07
CA THR A 272 4.33 27.82 -1.17
C THR A 272 4.04 29.27 -0.76
N GLY A 273 4.02 29.56 0.54
CA GLY A 273 3.71 30.86 1.12
C GLY A 273 4.91 31.80 1.24
N LYS A 274 4.68 32.99 1.84
CA LYS A 274 5.71 34.01 2.13
C LYS A 274 6.60 33.65 3.34
N PHE A 275 6.15 32.70 4.18
CA PHE A 275 6.85 32.24 5.37
C PHE A 275 6.86 30.73 5.41
N CYS A 276 7.90 30.15 5.99
CA CYS A 276 7.94 28.73 6.27
C CYS A 276 6.91 28.35 7.35
N VAL A 277 6.02 27.43 7.04
CA VAL A 277 4.96 26.97 7.96
C VAL A 277 5.51 26.19 9.13
N HIS A 278 6.76 25.68 9.06
CA HIS A 278 7.38 24.89 10.11
C HIS A 278 8.23 25.67 11.09
N CYS A 279 8.99 26.68 10.63
CA CYS A 279 9.92 27.45 11.49
C CYS A 279 9.72 28.97 11.43
N GLY A 280 8.73 29.46 10.66
CA GLY A 280 8.44 30.87 10.54
C GLY A 280 9.43 31.70 9.70
N THR A 281 10.47 31.06 9.12
CA THR A 281 11.46 31.77 8.29
C THR A 281 10.83 32.37 7.05
N LYS A 282 11.10 33.64 6.77
CA LYS A 282 10.63 34.34 5.59
C LYS A 282 11.25 33.73 4.33
N LYS A 283 10.45 33.63 3.25
CA LYS A 283 10.92 33.22 1.92
C LYS A 283 12.10 34.11 1.49
N PRO A 284 13.23 33.52 1.08
CA PRO A 284 14.35 34.28 0.51
C PRO A 284 13.92 35.02 -0.76
N ASP A 285 14.32 36.25 -0.89
CA ASP A 285 14.17 37.02 -2.13
C ASP A 285 15.27 36.58 -3.11
N TYR A 286 15.06 35.41 -3.75
CA TYR A 286 15.91 35.05 -4.89
C TYR A 286 15.45 35.87 -6.10
N ALA A 287 16.36 36.63 -6.64
CA ALA A 287 16.22 37.40 -7.86
C ALA A 287 15.93 36.51 -9.08
#